data_7e02678983d5c712db0b1479330fb21b
#
_entry.id   7e02678983d5c712db0b1479330fb21b
#
_cell.length_a   1.000
_cell.length_b   1.000
_cell.length_c   1.000
_cell.angle_alpha   90.00
_cell.angle_beta   90.00
_cell.angle_gamma   90.00
#
_symmetry.space_group_name_H-M   'P 1'
#
loop_
_entity.id
_entity.type
_entity.pdbx_description
1 polymer ?
#
loop_
_entity_poly.entity_id
_entity_poly.type
_entity_poly.pdbx_seq_one_letter_code
_entity_poly.pdbx_strand_id
1 'polypeptide(L)'
;MGLTTPQVVETLHDLGLLELENPGPWPGEPQGESVWQVDWSAVEAPLDNGGDAVIAPEYLDSDRNWSGAYAEILRQASAGPHLPPTDVFDALAWYLPIHNFGYAWAIYVRESGVIMLAAALLSRVAPARREESDAIHGAVRAGLSILYLHEAFHHKVESFAIRLEIIEHAKRYGPYFQDVFGPLRAAAADSDDLLEEALACAEIVRRMRSEPTYTRSIPEDIRQATREMFAEWLPTLPPGYRQAPRYIPSPTFDNARNLLSSQIHEARQRPMRRNDEWLLVPHAYQGLFNYKTVTHILVPIGNEPIIPWFGQPVPALSISSKEMIKLVTGQGYTIVPGGKGSHVKLRAHGRPMIIIPDNREALSHRVLSSVATALDLSSASALVSVRR
;
A
#
# COMPACT_ATOMS: atom_id res chain seq x y z
N MET A 1 -4.48 24.63 -3.53
CA MET A 1 -4.30 23.42 -4.37
C MET A 1 -3.21 22.60 -3.72
N GLY A 2 -3.47 21.33 -3.43
CA GLY A 2 -2.42 20.40 -2.95
C GLY A 2 -1.48 20.04 -4.10
N LEU A 3 -0.25 19.66 -3.76
CA LEU A 3 0.68 19.11 -4.74
C LEU A 3 0.16 17.76 -5.26
N THR A 4 0.44 17.47 -6.51
CA THR A 4 0.22 16.14 -7.09
C THR A 4 1.31 15.18 -6.62
N THR A 5 1.07 13.87 -6.71
CA THR A 5 2.09 12.86 -6.37
C THR A 5 3.44 13.10 -7.07
N PRO A 6 3.51 13.42 -8.39
CA PRO A 6 4.76 13.78 -9.03
C PRO A 6 5.50 14.93 -8.36
N GLN A 7 4.77 16.02 -8.04
CA GLN A 7 5.37 17.18 -7.40
C GLN A 7 5.90 16.87 -5.99
N VAL A 8 5.20 16.01 -5.24
CA VAL A 8 5.67 15.55 -3.93
C VAL A 8 6.96 14.74 -4.08
N VAL A 9 6.98 13.76 -4.99
CA VAL A 9 8.15 12.93 -5.26
C VAL A 9 9.34 13.77 -5.70
N GLU A 10 9.13 14.72 -6.62
CA GLU A 10 10.17 15.63 -7.09
C GLU A 10 10.73 16.48 -5.95
N THR A 11 9.86 17.09 -5.14
CA THR A 11 10.26 17.88 -3.97
C THR A 11 11.09 17.06 -2.98
N LEU A 12 10.64 15.86 -2.62
CA LEU A 12 11.35 14.97 -1.69
C LEU A 12 12.68 14.49 -2.28
N HIS A 13 12.73 14.24 -3.59
CA HIS A 13 13.95 13.88 -4.30
C HIS A 13 14.99 15.02 -4.26
N ASP A 14 14.56 16.25 -4.55
CA ASP A 14 15.43 17.41 -4.56
C ASP A 14 15.98 17.75 -3.17
N LEU A 15 15.18 17.50 -2.14
CA LEU A 15 15.61 17.56 -0.74
C LEU A 15 16.58 16.42 -0.37
N GLY A 16 16.78 15.43 -1.25
CA GLY A 16 17.65 14.28 -1.01
C GLY A 16 17.08 13.30 0.02
N LEU A 17 15.77 13.32 0.24
CA LEU A 17 15.07 12.44 1.17
C LEU A 17 14.79 11.07 0.58
N LEU A 18 14.55 10.97 -0.73
CA LEU A 18 14.22 9.72 -1.37
C LEU A 18 15.48 8.85 -1.56
N GLU A 19 15.39 7.63 -1.10
CA GLU A 19 16.34 6.56 -1.39
C GLU A 19 15.74 5.66 -2.45
N LEU A 20 15.83 6.07 -3.72
CA LEU A 20 15.21 5.36 -4.85
C LEU A 20 15.89 4.00 -5.18
N GLU A 21 16.75 3.52 -4.31
CA GLU A 21 17.30 2.18 -4.41
C GLU A 21 16.27 1.16 -3.90
N ASN A 22 15.83 0.32 -4.81
CA ASN A 22 14.85 -0.71 -4.50
C ASN A 22 15.41 -1.68 -3.44
N PRO A 23 14.79 -1.81 -2.25
CA PRO A 23 15.26 -2.72 -1.21
C PRO A 23 15.06 -4.21 -1.55
N GLY A 24 14.58 -4.52 -2.74
CA GLY A 24 14.30 -5.87 -3.21
C GLY A 24 12.85 -6.05 -3.68
N PRO A 25 12.49 -7.22 -4.20
CA PRO A 25 11.11 -7.50 -4.55
C PRO A 25 10.26 -7.63 -3.29
N TRP A 26 9.08 -6.98 -3.30
CA TRP A 26 8.09 -7.19 -2.26
C TRP A 26 7.36 -8.53 -2.46
N PRO A 27 7.03 -9.25 -1.40
CA PRO A 27 6.21 -10.43 -1.51
C PRO A 27 4.91 -10.14 -2.26
N GLY A 28 4.61 -10.95 -3.27
CA GLY A 28 3.38 -10.81 -4.04
C GLY A 28 3.30 -9.64 -5.01
N GLU A 29 4.39 -8.90 -5.27
CA GLU A 29 4.40 -7.83 -6.30
C GLU A 29 3.99 -8.41 -7.67
N PRO A 30 3.02 -7.77 -8.38
CA PRO A 30 2.59 -8.24 -9.70
C PRO A 30 3.73 -8.22 -10.70
N GLN A 31 3.90 -9.32 -11.42
CA GLN A 31 4.93 -9.48 -12.45
C GLN A 31 4.28 -9.58 -13.83
N GLY A 32 4.01 -8.44 -14.47
CA GLY A 32 3.43 -8.41 -15.80
C GLY A 32 1.92 -8.65 -15.87
N GLU A 33 1.23 -8.71 -14.74
CA GLU A 33 -0.23 -8.81 -14.65
C GLU A 33 -0.88 -7.43 -14.79
N SER A 34 -2.10 -7.39 -15.31
CA SER A 34 -2.92 -6.18 -15.25
C SER A 34 -3.29 -5.88 -13.81
N VAL A 35 -3.28 -4.61 -13.44
CA VAL A 35 -3.73 -4.14 -12.13
C VAL A 35 -4.80 -3.07 -12.32
N TRP A 36 -5.58 -2.81 -11.28
CA TRP A 36 -6.66 -1.83 -11.31
C TRP A 36 -6.35 -0.71 -10.33
N GLN A 37 -6.25 0.51 -10.82
CA GLN A 37 -6.12 1.71 -10.00
C GLN A 37 -7.50 2.21 -9.62
N VAL A 38 -7.70 2.57 -8.35
CA VAL A 38 -8.96 3.16 -7.88
C VAL A 38 -9.19 4.51 -8.59
N ASP A 39 -10.38 4.66 -9.16
CA ASP A 39 -10.84 5.91 -9.76
C ASP A 39 -11.51 6.77 -8.68
N TRP A 40 -10.75 7.68 -8.12
CA TRP A 40 -11.24 8.58 -7.08
C TRP A 40 -12.35 9.52 -7.55
N SER A 41 -12.51 9.74 -8.85
CA SER A 41 -13.61 10.57 -9.37
C SER A 41 -14.98 9.88 -9.27
N ALA A 42 -14.97 8.55 -9.27
CA ALA A 42 -16.17 7.74 -9.14
C ALA A 42 -16.52 7.40 -7.68
N VAL A 43 -15.58 7.57 -6.76
CA VAL A 43 -15.78 7.28 -5.34
C VAL A 43 -16.38 8.51 -4.65
N GLU A 44 -17.62 8.40 -4.17
CA GLU A 44 -18.22 9.38 -3.28
C GLU A 44 -17.54 9.28 -1.90
N ALA A 45 -16.47 10.01 -1.74
CA ALA A 45 -15.78 10.04 -0.46
C ALA A 45 -16.57 10.86 0.55
N PRO A 46 -16.86 10.36 1.75
CA PRO A 46 -17.26 11.23 2.85
C PRO A 46 -16.13 12.21 3.10
N LEU A 47 -16.43 13.46 2.79
CA LEU A 47 -15.48 14.54 2.79
C LEU A 47 -15.06 14.91 4.22
N ASP A 48 -13.76 15.17 4.36
CA ASP A 48 -13.17 16.10 5.32
C ASP A 48 -13.58 15.99 6.79
N ASN A 49 -13.39 14.83 7.38
CA ASN A 49 -13.30 14.74 8.83
C ASN A 49 -11.84 14.62 9.30
N GLY A 50 -11.01 15.56 8.88
CA GLY A 50 -9.72 15.77 9.52
C GLY A 50 -8.66 14.69 9.34
N GLY A 51 -8.39 14.28 8.13
CA GLY A 51 -7.09 13.66 7.78
C GLY A 51 -6.92 12.17 8.00
N ASP A 52 -7.87 11.46 8.61
CA ASP A 52 -7.75 10.03 8.91
C ASP A 52 -8.78 9.14 8.19
N ALA A 53 -9.60 9.69 7.32
CA ALA A 53 -10.64 8.95 6.63
C ALA A 53 -10.06 8.08 5.52
N VAL A 54 -9.71 6.89 5.87
CA VAL A 54 -9.44 5.83 4.96
C VAL A 54 -10.73 5.10 4.66
N ILE A 55 -11.04 4.95 3.38
CA ILE A 55 -12.37 4.57 2.94
C ILE A 55 -12.27 3.35 2.03
N ALA A 56 -11.58 2.32 2.50
CA ALA A 56 -11.47 1.08 1.75
C ALA A 56 -12.83 0.50 1.31
N PRO A 57 -13.90 0.50 2.14
CA PRO A 57 -15.21 0.01 1.72
C PRO A 57 -15.83 0.75 0.55
N GLU A 58 -15.44 1.99 0.29
CA GLU A 58 -15.99 2.82 -0.78
C GLU A 58 -15.39 2.57 -2.15
N TYR A 59 -14.38 1.72 -2.23
CA TYR A 59 -13.88 1.22 -3.52
C TYR A 59 -14.87 0.25 -4.19
N LEU A 60 -15.86 -0.24 -3.44
CA LEU A 60 -16.79 -1.26 -3.92
C LEU A 60 -17.97 -0.63 -4.64
N ASP A 61 -18.21 -1.05 -5.87
CA ASP A 61 -19.38 -0.66 -6.67
C ASP A 61 -20.56 -1.60 -6.36
N SER A 62 -21.45 -1.14 -5.50
CA SER A 62 -22.61 -1.93 -5.07
C SER A 62 -23.64 -2.17 -6.18
N ASP A 63 -23.62 -1.36 -7.24
CA ASP A 63 -24.62 -1.39 -8.31
C ASP A 63 -24.25 -2.34 -9.46
N ARG A 64 -23.00 -2.82 -9.47
CA ARG A 64 -22.54 -3.77 -10.48
C ARG A 64 -22.90 -5.22 -10.15
N ASN A 65 -22.64 -6.10 -11.13
CA ASN A 65 -22.89 -7.53 -10.98
C ASN A 65 -21.87 -8.20 -10.05
N TRP A 66 -22.33 -8.75 -8.94
CA TRP A 66 -21.56 -9.44 -7.92
C TRP A 66 -21.54 -10.97 -8.06
N SER A 67 -22.20 -11.54 -9.07
CA SER A 67 -22.41 -13.00 -9.17
C SER A 67 -21.11 -13.80 -9.15
N GLY A 68 -20.06 -13.32 -9.81
CA GLY A 68 -18.75 -13.99 -9.82
C GLY A 68 -18.08 -13.98 -8.44
N ALA A 69 -18.11 -12.85 -7.74
CA ALA A 69 -17.58 -12.72 -6.39
C ALA A 69 -18.37 -13.61 -5.41
N TYR A 70 -19.69 -13.60 -5.48
CA TYR A 70 -20.55 -14.45 -4.65
C TYR A 70 -20.21 -15.93 -4.81
N ALA A 71 -20.15 -16.41 -6.06
CA ALA A 71 -19.86 -17.82 -6.34
C ALA A 71 -18.51 -18.24 -5.72
N GLU A 72 -17.48 -17.44 -5.88
CA GLU A 72 -16.15 -17.76 -5.39
C GLU A 72 -16.07 -17.69 -3.85
N ILE A 73 -16.63 -16.64 -3.25
CA ILE A 73 -16.64 -16.47 -1.78
C ILE A 73 -17.42 -17.61 -1.12
N LEU A 74 -18.62 -17.94 -1.63
CA LEU A 74 -19.44 -19.02 -1.09
C LEU A 74 -18.79 -20.40 -1.27
N ARG A 75 -18.13 -20.62 -2.40
CA ARG A 75 -17.35 -21.84 -2.64
C ARG A 75 -16.26 -22.03 -1.57
N GLN A 76 -15.53 -20.99 -1.24
CA GLN A 76 -14.50 -21.04 -0.19
C GLN A 76 -15.12 -21.17 1.22
N ALA A 77 -16.20 -20.43 1.51
CA ALA A 77 -16.85 -20.46 2.82
C ALA A 77 -17.52 -21.81 3.14
N SER A 78 -17.91 -22.60 2.11
CA SER A 78 -18.51 -23.94 2.32
C SER A 78 -17.55 -24.98 2.87
N ALA A 79 -16.25 -24.74 2.84
CA ALA A 79 -15.26 -25.62 3.45
C ALA A 79 -15.32 -25.67 5.00
N GLY A 80 -16.19 -24.86 5.60
CA GLY A 80 -16.34 -24.72 7.06
C GLY A 80 -15.46 -23.63 7.66
N PRO A 81 -15.60 -23.38 8.97
CA PRO A 81 -14.78 -22.37 9.64
C PRO A 81 -13.29 -22.63 9.46
N HIS A 82 -12.58 -21.65 8.94
CA HIS A 82 -11.15 -21.71 8.73
C HIS A 82 -10.48 -20.36 9.07
N LEU A 83 -9.18 -20.42 9.29
CA LEU A 83 -8.35 -19.22 9.42
C LEU A 83 -7.63 -18.95 8.10
N PRO A 84 -7.41 -17.68 7.76
CA PRO A 84 -6.50 -17.36 6.67
C PRO A 84 -5.10 -17.92 6.94
N PRO A 85 -4.35 -18.34 5.91
CA PRO A 85 -2.96 -18.76 6.08
C PRO A 85 -2.13 -17.64 6.74
N THR A 86 -1.21 -18.04 7.62
CA THR A 86 -0.44 -17.08 8.43
C THR A 86 0.83 -16.58 7.76
N ASP A 87 1.34 -17.34 6.81
CA ASP A 87 2.58 -17.08 6.07
C ASP A 87 2.42 -16.20 4.84
N VAL A 88 1.17 -15.85 4.51
CA VAL A 88 0.86 -15.08 3.30
C VAL A 88 0.28 -13.70 3.57
N PHE A 89 0.22 -13.24 4.83
CA PHE A 89 -0.45 -11.98 5.16
C PHE A 89 0.14 -10.81 4.36
N ASP A 90 1.46 -10.66 4.36
CA ASP A 90 2.19 -9.65 3.57
C ASP A 90 2.06 -9.84 2.04
N ALA A 91 1.62 -11.02 1.60
CA ALA A 91 1.37 -11.29 0.18
C ALA A 91 -0.06 -10.95 -0.26
N LEU A 92 -0.96 -10.62 0.70
CA LEU A 92 -2.36 -10.28 0.42
C LEU A 92 -2.55 -8.78 0.19
N ALA A 93 -1.75 -7.97 0.82
CA ALA A 93 -1.65 -6.53 0.62
C ALA A 93 -0.23 -6.07 0.98
N TRP A 94 0.18 -4.91 0.47
CA TRP A 94 1.46 -4.29 0.85
C TRP A 94 1.46 -2.80 0.55
N TYR A 95 2.21 -2.08 1.35
CA TYR A 95 2.51 -0.66 1.17
C TYR A 95 3.87 -0.48 0.52
N LEU A 96 3.95 0.29 -0.55
CA LEU A 96 5.23 0.70 -1.14
C LEU A 96 5.58 2.12 -0.70
N PRO A 97 6.59 2.29 0.18
CA PRO A 97 6.99 3.60 0.69
C PRO A 97 7.49 4.54 -0.41
N ILE A 98 7.12 5.81 -0.32
CA ILE A 98 7.57 6.83 -1.28
C ILE A 98 9.09 6.99 -1.27
N HIS A 99 9.73 6.85 -0.10
CA HIS A 99 11.19 6.96 0.04
C HIS A 99 11.97 5.99 -0.83
N ASN A 100 11.46 4.76 -0.96
CA ASN A 100 12.14 3.69 -1.68
C ASN A 100 11.60 3.51 -3.10
N PHE A 101 10.35 3.86 -3.33
CA PHE A 101 9.63 3.52 -4.56
C PHE A 101 9.17 4.74 -5.36
N GLY A 102 9.28 5.94 -4.80
CA GLY A 102 8.98 7.18 -5.51
C GLY A 102 7.58 7.16 -6.15
N TYR A 103 7.52 7.22 -7.48
CA TYR A 103 6.26 7.26 -8.22
C TYR A 103 5.39 5.99 -8.13
N ALA A 104 5.96 4.88 -7.70
CA ALA A 104 5.20 3.65 -7.44
C ALA A 104 4.61 3.58 -6.02
N TRP A 105 4.72 4.68 -5.27
CA TRP A 105 4.11 4.85 -3.98
C TRP A 105 2.62 4.52 -4.01
N ALA A 106 2.24 3.46 -3.33
CA ALA A 106 0.87 2.97 -3.36
C ALA A 106 0.58 1.98 -2.24
N ILE A 107 -0.70 1.82 -1.93
CA ILE A 107 -1.24 0.69 -1.20
C ILE A 107 -1.77 -0.31 -2.23
N TYR A 108 -1.26 -1.52 -2.19
CA TYR A 108 -1.65 -2.63 -3.05
C TYR A 108 -2.49 -3.62 -2.27
N VAL A 109 -3.58 -4.09 -2.86
CA VAL A 109 -4.45 -5.11 -2.28
C VAL A 109 -4.73 -6.19 -3.32
N ARG A 110 -4.51 -7.45 -2.97
CA ARG A 110 -4.90 -8.58 -3.83
C ARG A 110 -6.36 -8.92 -3.64
N GLU A 111 -7.07 -9.04 -4.73
CA GLU A 111 -8.47 -9.47 -4.73
C GLU A 111 -8.65 -10.85 -4.09
N SER A 112 -7.70 -11.76 -4.34
CA SER A 112 -7.69 -13.09 -3.71
C SER A 112 -7.64 -13.02 -2.18
N GLY A 113 -6.91 -12.04 -1.63
CA GLY A 113 -6.84 -11.80 -0.18
C GLY A 113 -8.18 -11.34 0.38
N VAL A 114 -8.83 -10.40 -0.31
CA VAL A 114 -10.17 -9.93 0.09
C VAL A 114 -11.19 -11.06 0.07
N ILE A 115 -11.20 -11.88 -0.99
CA ILE A 115 -12.10 -13.02 -1.12
C ILE A 115 -11.85 -14.06 -0.02
N MET A 116 -10.59 -14.37 0.23
CA MET A 116 -10.21 -15.35 1.26
C MET A 116 -10.65 -14.88 2.66
N LEU A 117 -10.42 -13.62 3.01
CA LEU A 117 -10.88 -13.05 4.28
C LEU A 117 -12.40 -13.03 4.36
N ALA A 118 -13.10 -12.61 3.31
CA ALA A 118 -14.55 -12.62 3.25
C ALA A 118 -15.13 -14.04 3.45
N ALA A 119 -14.53 -15.03 2.81
CA ALA A 119 -14.93 -16.43 2.96
C ALA A 119 -14.67 -16.95 4.39
N ALA A 120 -13.55 -16.62 5.00
CA ALA A 120 -13.23 -16.96 6.36
C ALA A 120 -14.23 -16.36 7.36
N LEU A 121 -14.66 -15.11 7.13
CA LEU A 121 -15.70 -14.45 7.94
C LEU A 121 -17.06 -15.12 7.76
N LEU A 122 -17.50 -15.34 6.52
CA LEU A 122 -18.79 -15.98 6.22
C LEU A 122 -18.85 -17.42 6.72
N SER A 123 -17.72 -18.15 6.73
CA SER A 123 -17.68 -19.51 7.27
C SER A 123 -18.08 -19.60 8.75
N ARG A 124 -18.01 -18.48 9.49
CA ARG A 124 -18.36 -18.36 10.92
C ARG A 124 -19.82 -17.94 11.14
N VAL A 125 -20.50 -17.49 10.09
CA VAL A 125 -21.90 -17.09 10.16
C VAL A 125 -22.82 -18.28 9.92
N ALA A 126 -24.05 -18.22 10.43
CA ALA A 126 -25.05 -19.28 10.26
C ALA A 126 -25.26 -19.61 8.77
N PRO A 127 -25.38 -20.89 8.36
CA PRO A 127 -25.45 -21.28 6.96
C PRO A 127 -26.52 -20.53 6.15
N ALA A 128 -27.73 -20.35 6.70
CA ALA A 128 -28.81 -19.62 6.02
C ALA A 128 -28.46 -18.15 5.76
N ARG A 129 -27.63 -17.55 6.61
CA ARG A 129 -27.24 -16.15 6.51
C ARG A 129 -26.13 -15.91 5.47
N ARG A 130 -25.33 -16.94 5.18
CA ARG A 130 -24.16 -16.84 4.27
C ARG A 130 -24.55 -16.44 2.85
N GLU A 131 -25.74 -16.80 2.41
CA GLU A 131 -26.21 -16.55 1.04
C GLU A 131 -26.90 -15.19 0.89
N GLU A 132 -27.08 -14.45 1.99
CA GLU A 132 -27.70 -13.14 1.94
C GLU A 132 -26.69 -12.08 1.44
N SER A 133 -27.13 -11.24 0.52
CA SER A 133 -26.27 -10.27 -0.18
C SER A 133 -25.57 -9.28 0.75
N ASP A 134 -26.28 -8.81 1.78
CA ASP A 134 -25.71 -7.88 2.76
C ASP A 134 -24.63 -8.54 3.63
N ALA A 135 -24.74 -9.83 3.95
CA ALA A 135 -23.70 -10.57 4.65
C ALA A 135 -22.44 -10.73 3.77
N ILE A 136 -22.62 -11.07 2.49
CA ILE A 136 -21.50 -11.19 1.54
C ILE A 136 -20.83 -9.83 1.34
N HIS A 137 -21.60 -8.77 1.07
CA HIS A 137 -21.05 -7.42 0.95
C HIS A 137 -20.35 -6.96 2.23
N GLY A 138 -20.95 -7.24 3.38
CA GLY A 138 -20.36 -6.93 4.69
C GLY A 138 -19.03 -7.66 4.91
N ALA A 139 -18.95 -8.95 4.54
CA ALA A 139 -17.74 -9.74 4.65
C ALA A 139 -16.63 -9.23 3.71
N VAL A 140 -16.97 -8.86 2.46
CA VAL A 140 -16.01 -8.26 1.52
C VAL A 140 -15.50 -6.92 2.04
N ARG A 141 -16.41 -6.06 2.56
CA ARG A 141 -15.99 -4.80 3.17
C ARG A 141 -15.09 -4.99 4.38
N ALA A 142 -15.39 -5.97 5.22
CA ALA A 142 -14.55 -6.31 6.36
C ALA A 142 -13.17 -6.81 5.91
N GLY A 143 -13.12 -7.74 4.95
CA GLY A 143 -11.86 -8.27 4.41
C GLY A 143 -11.00 -7.18 3.78
N LEU A 144 -11.60 -6.30 2.98
CA LEU A 144 -10.91 -5.16 2.39
C LEU A 144 -10.39 -4.20 3.47
N SER A 145 -11.21 -3.87 4.48
CA SER A 145 -10.81 -2.98 5.57
C SER A 145 -9.67 -3.55 6.39
N ILE A 146 -9.64 -4.86 6.62
CA ILE A 146 -8.56 -5.54 7.34
C ILE A 146 -7.23 -5.32 6.61
N LEU A 147 -7.17 -5.65 5.34
CA LEU A 147 -5.96 -5.49 4.53
C LEU A 147 -5.54 -4.02 4.42
N TYR A 148 -6.50 -3.18 4.11
CA TYR A 148 -6.21 -1.76 3.93
C TYR A 148 -5.71 -1.08 5.21
N LEU A 149 -6.32 -1.33 6.37
CA LEU A 149 -5.94 -0.70 7.63
C LEU A 149 -4.52 -1.07 8.06
N HIS A 150 -4.08 -2.28 7.75
CA HIS A 150 -2.71 -2.70 7.98
C HIS A 150 -1.73 -1.82 7.18
N GLU A 151 -1.92 -1.75 5.88
CA GLU A 151 -1.04 -1.01 4.99
C GLU A 151 -1.11 0.51 5.22
N ALA A 152 -2.30 1.02 5.57
CA ALA A 152 -2.47 2.41 5.95
C ALA A 152 -1.71 2.78 7.23
N PHE A 153 -1.45 1.82 8.12
CA PHE A 153 -0.60 2.05 9.29
C PHE A 153 0.85 2.31 8.87
N HIS A 154 1.41 1.52 7.97
CA HIS A 154 2.74 1.74 7.40
C HIS A 154 2.85 3.10 6.71
N HIS A 155 1.81 3.49 5.95
CA HIS A 155 1.73 4.83 5.38
C HIS A 155 1.76 5.94 6.46
N LYS A 156 1.09 5.75 7.61
CA LYS A 156 1.13 6.71 8.73
C LYS A 156 2.52 6.79 9.35
N VAL A 157 3.23 5.67 9.46
CA VAL A 157 4.60 5.63 9.97
C VAL A 157 5.54 6.42 9.07
N GLU A 158 5.50 6.18 7.76
CA GLU A 158 6.30 6.95 6.80
C GLU A 158 5.92 8.43 6.82
N SER A 159 4.63 8.75 6.85
CA SER A 159 4.14 10.13 6.92
C SER A 159 4.64 10.85 8.18
N PHE A 160 4.71 10.16 9.31
CA PHE A 160 5.29 10.71 10.54
C PHE A 160 6.79 11.00 10.38
N ALA A 161 7.54 10.06 9.80
CA ALA A 161 8.96 10.25 9.52
C ALA A 161 9.21 11.45 8.60
N ILE A 162 8.44 11.60 7.53
CA ILE A 162 8.52 12.75 6.62
C ILE A 162 8.31 14.07 7.38
N ARG A 163 7.36 14.13 8.34
CA ARG A 163 7.17 15.33 9.17
C ARG A 163 8.42 15.71 9.95
N LEU A 164 9.07 14.71 10.56
CA LEU A 164 10.31 14.92 11.28
C LEU A 164 11.43 15.40 10.34
N GLU A 165 11.56 14.77 9.18
CA GLU A 165 12.54 15.11 8.17
C GLU A 165 12.44 16.56 7.72
N ILE A 166 11.20 17.01 7.50
CA ILE A 166 10.90 18.39 7.14
C ILE A 166 11.27 19.37 8.26
N ILE A 167 10.92 19.06 9.51
CA ILE A 167 11.17 19.95 10.66
C ILE A 167 12.64 19.98 11.02
N GLU A 168 13.30 18.85 10.97
CA GLU A 168 14.67 18.68 11.49
C GLU A 168 15.73 18.78 10.40
N HIS A 169 15.34 18.85 9.12
CA HIS A 169 16.26 18.83 7.98
C HIS A 169 17.22 17.63 8.00
N ALA A 170 16.72 16.47 8.39
CA ALA A 170 17.50 15.24 8.51
C ALA A 170 16.68 14.04 8.08
N LYS A 171 17.29 13.09 7.38
CA LYS A 171 16.65 11.84 7.00
C LYS A 171 16.26 11.03 8.24
N ARG A 172 15.06 10.47 8.23
CA ARG A 172 14.50 9.65 9.33
C ARG A 172 13.99 8.30 8.85
N TYR A 173 13.14 8.29 7.81
CA TYR A 173 12.52 7.05 7.33
C TYR A 173 13.54 6.05 6.77
N GLY A 174 14.41 6.50 5.86
CA GLY A 174 15.42 5.61 5.27
C GLY A 174 16.34 4.98 6.32
N PRO A 175 16.93 5.75 7.26
CA PRO A 175 17.68 5.20 8.38
C PRO A 175 16.87 4.27 9.28
N TYR A 176 15.63 4.63 9.64
CA TYR A 176 14.76 3.75 10.41
C TYR A 176 14.52 2.43 9.68
N PHE A 177 14.16 2.49 8.41
CA PHE A 177 13.89 1.30 7.59
C PHE A 177 15.12 0.41 7.45
N GLN A 178 16.33 1.00 7.22
CA GLN A 178 17.56 0.25 7.00
C GLN A 178 18.18 -0.28 8.28
N ASP A 179 18.20 0.53 9.35
CA ASP A 179 18.97 0.26 10.55
C ASP A 179 18.14 -0.38 11.68
N VAL A 180 16.79 -0.24 11.62
CA VAL A 180 15.87 -0.75 12.65
C VAL A 180 14.89 -1.78 12.07
N PHE A 181 14.00 -1.34 11.18
CA PHE A 181 12.93 -2.20 10.68
C PHE A 181 13.45 -3.38 9.84
N GLY A 182 14.31 -3.12 8.87
CA GLY A 182 14.83 -4.15 7.97
C GLY A 182 15.61 -5.26 8.69
N PRO A 183 16.58 -4.94 9.57
CA PRO A 183 17.28 -5.94 10.37
C PRO A 183 16.34 -6.75 11.28
N LEU A 184 15.37 -6.11 11.94
CA LEU A 184 14.38 -6.81 12.76
C LEU A 184 13.50 -7.72 11.92
N ARG A 185 13.08 -7.27 10.74
CA ARG A 185 12.30 -8.09 9.80
C ARG A 185 13.11 -9.28 9.27
N ALA A 186 14.37 -9.09 8.96
CA ALA A 186 15.26 -10.17 8.54
C ALA A 186 15.53 -11.19 9.65
N ALA A 187 15.59 -10.73 10.91
CA ALA A 187 15.75 -11.57 12.10
C ALA A 187 14.43 -12.14 12.62
N ALA A 188 13.29 -11.72 12.06
CA ALA A 188 11.94 -12.01 12.58
C ALA A 188 11.55 -13.48 12.57
N ALA A 189 12.33 -14.38 11.95
CA ALA A 189 12.12 -15.81 12.13
C ALA A 189 12.16 -16.23 13.61
N ASP A 190 12.83 -15.45 14.47
CA ASP A 190 13.04 -15.77 15.88
C ASP A 190 12.72 -14.63 16.87
N SER A 191 12.32 -13.44 16.41
CA SER A 191 12.12 -12.26 17.28
C SER A 191 10.71 -11.67 17.15
N ASP A 192 10.10 -11.37 18.29
CA ASP A 192 8.82 -10.63 18.39
C ASP A 192 9.00 -9.10 18.43
N ASP A 193 10.16 -8.57 18.04
CA ASP A 193 10.52 -7.17 18.22
C ASP A 193 10.02 -6.24 17.09
N LEU A 194 9.30 -6.77 16.10
CA LEU A 194 8.68 -5.98 15.02
C LEU A 194 7.48 -5.19 15.53
N LEU A 195 7.75 -4.09 16.25
CA LEU A 195 6.74 -3.26 16.88
C LEU A 195 5.77 -2.65 15.87
N GLU A 196 6.25 -2.24 14.69
CA GLU A 196 5.44 -1.64 13.63
C GLU A 196 4.37 -2.61 13.14
N GLU A 197 4.73 -3.87 12.87
CA GLU A 197 3.78 -4.91 12.43
C GLU A 197 2.74 -5.25 13.52
N ALA A 198 3.20 -5.33 14.77
CA ALA A 198 2.30 -5.57 15.89
C ALA A 198 1.27 -4.44 16.05
N LEU A 199 1.69 -3.19 15.89
CA LEU A 199 0.81 -2.03 15.95
C LEU A 199 -0.11 -1.93 14.74
N ALA A 200 0.36 -2.26 13.54
CA ALA A 200 -0.47 -2.31 12.33
C ALA A 200 -1.62 -3.31 12.51
N CYS A 201 -1.34 -4.52 12.99
CA CYS A 201 -2.39 -5.51 13.31
C CYS A 201 -3.30 -5.07 14.46
N ALA A 202 -2.77 -4.44 15.52
CA ALA A 202 -3.58 -3.93 16.61
C ALA A 202 -4.52 -2.81 16.16
N GLU A 203 -4.04 -1.93 15.28
CA GLU A 203 -4.83 -0.83 14.70
C GLU A 203 -6.06 -1.35 13.96
N ILE A 204 -5.95 -2.45 13.19
CA ILE A 204 -7.10 -3.07 12.54
C ILE A 204 -8.20 -3.37 13.56
N VAL A 205 -7.86 -4.10 14.64
CA VAL A 205 -8.83 -4.50 15.65
C VAL A 205 -9.46 -3.29 16.33
N ARG A 206 -8.66 -2.27 16.62
CA ARG A 206 -9.10 -1.03 17.26
C ARG A 206 -10.09 -0.27 16.37
N ARG A 207 -9.74 -0.05 15.10
CA ARG A 207 -10.59 0.64 14.13
C ARG A 207 -11.88 -0.10 13.85
N MET A 208 -11.78 -1.42 13.62
CA MET A 208 -12.96 -2.27 13.39
C MET A 208 -13.90 -2.37 14.60
N ARG A 209 -13.45 -2.02 15.82
CA ARG A 209 -14.30 -1.97 17.02
C ARG A 209 -14.96 -0.62 17.24
N SER A 210 -14.25 0.47 16.99
CA SER A 210 -14.63 1.80 17.48
C SER A 210 -15.04 2.78 16.40
N GLU A 211 -14.65 2.56 15.13
CA GLU A 211 -14.90 3.57 14.11
C GLU A 211 -16.11 3.27 13.24
N PRO A 212 -17.12 4.17 13.26
CA PRO A 212 -18.33 4.01 12.45
C PRO A 212 -18.05 3.93 10.95
N THR A 213 -17.00 4.60 10.47
CA THR A 213 -16.59 4.59 9.06
C THR A 213 -16.35 3.17 8.54
N TYR A 214 -15.73 2.29 9.36
CA TYR A 214 -15.45 0.92 8.97
C TYR A 214 -16.58 -0.06 9.33
N THR A 215 -17.46 0.31 10.26
CA THR A 215 -18.44 -0.63 10.81
C THR A 215 -19.87 -0.36 10.34
N ARG A 216 -20.17 0.88 9.90
CA ARG A 216 -21.54 1.29 9.54
C ARG A 216 -22.20 0.39 8.49
N SER A 217 -21.44 -0.05 7.50
CA SER A 217 -21.92 -0.87 6.38
C SER A 217 -21.59 -2.36 6.54
N ILE A 218 -21.14 -2.78 7.73
CA ILE A 218 -20.83 -4.17 8.05
C ILE A 218 -21.88 -4.67 9.04
N PRO A 219 -22.67 -5.70 8.70
CA PRO A 219 -23.66 -6.30 9.58
C PRO A 219 -23.04 -6.81 10.89
N GLU A 220 -23.85 -6.82 11.98
CA GLU A 220 -23.34 -7.18 13.31
C GLU A 220 -22.81 -8.61 13.39
N ASP A 221 -23.43 -9.56 12.71
CA ASP A 221 -23.00 -10.95 12.62
C ASP A 221 -21.60 -11.07 11.97
N ILE A 222 -21.33 -10.28 10.93
CA ILE A 222 -20.00 -10.20 10.31
C ILE A 222 -19.00 -9.52 11.23
N ARG A 223 -19.40 -8.46 11.96
CA ARG A 223 -18.55 -7.83 12.97
C ARG A 223 -18.18 -8.79 14.09
N GLN A 224 -19.15 -9.62 14.53
CA GLN A 224 -18.89 -10.65 15.52
C GLN A 224 -17.94 -11.72 14.97
N ALA A 225 -18.18 -12.23 13.74
CA ALA A 225 -17.28 -13.16 13.07
C ALA A 225 -15.86 -12.59 12.93
N THR A 226 -15.73 -11.29 12.67
CA THR A 226 -14.43 -10.61 12.61
C THR A 226 -13.72 -10.63 13.95
N ARG A 227 -14.42 -10.34 15.05
CA ARG A 227 -13.84 -10.39 16.42
C ARG A 227 -13.35 -11.79 16.77
N GLU A 228 -14.16 -12.81 16.48
CA GLU A 228 -13.84 -14.21 16.72
C GLU A 228 -12.65 -14.67 15.89
N MET A 229 -12.65 -14.33 14.59
CA MET A 229 -11.53 -14.65 13.70
C MET A 229 -10.23 -14.03 14.21
N PHE A 230 -10.22 -12.77 14.59
CA PHE A 230 -9.01 -12.12 15.12
C PHE A 230 -8.54 -12.71 16.45
N ALA A 231 -9.45 -13.09 17.34
CA ALA A 231 -9.06 -13.74 18.60
C ALA A 231 -8.33 -15.06 18.38
N GLU A 232 -8.69 -15.81 17.36
CA GLU A 232 -8.06 -17.07 16.99
C GLU A 232 -6.82 -16.86 16.09
N TRP A 233 -6.85 -15.93 15.17
CA TRP A 233 -5.86 -15.76 14.12
C TRP A 233 -4.61 -15.02 14.57
N LEU A 234 -4.76 -13.86 15.26
CA LEU A 234 -3.62 -13.03 15.68
C LEU A 234 -2.53 -13.81 16.43
N PRO A 235 -2.84 -14.72 17.37
CA PRO A 235 -1.81 -15.49 18.05
C PRO A 235 -1.02 -16.45 17.15
N THR A 236 -1.56 -16.77 15.96
CA THR A 236 -0.95 -17.72 15.01
C THR A 236 -0.12 -17.03 13.93
N LEU A 237 -0.18 -15.70 13.86
CA LEU A 237 0.60 -14.92 12.90
C LEU A 237 2.11 -15.02 13.15
N PRO A 238 2.95 -14.67 12.18
CA PRO A 238 4.40 -14.68 12.33
C PRO A 238 4.88 -13.84 13.52
N PRO A 239 6.12 -14.07 13.99
CA PRO A 239 6.76 -13.21 14.98
C PRO A 239 6.60 -11.73 14.66
N GLY A 240 6.44 -10.90 15.68
CA GLY A 240 6.07 -9.50 15.54
C GLY A 240 4.54 -9.32 15.45
N TYR A 241 3.90 -9.80 14.43
CA TYR A 241 2.44 -9.70 14.20
C TYR A 241 1.62 -10.30 15.35
N ARG A 242 2.00 -11.48 15.85
CA ARG A 242 1.31 -12.19 16.95
C ARG A 242 1.32 -11.44 18.27
N GLN A 243 2.14 -10.38 18.41
CA GLN A 243 2.14 -9.49 19.57
C GLN A 243 0.99 -8.46 19.56
N ALA A 244 0.26 -8.32 18.46
CA ALA A 244 -0.84 -7.38 18.32
C ALA A 244 -1.87 -7.39 19.48
N PRO A 245 -2.30 -8.56 20.02
CA PRO A 245 -3.24 -8.59 21.15
C PRO A 245 -2.78 -7.78 22.37
N ARG A 246 -1.48 -7.68 22.61
CA ARG A 246 -0.90 -6.88 23.70
C ARG A 246 -1.16 -5.40 23.56
N TYR A 247 -1.28 -4.92 22.32
CA TYR A 247 -1.40 -3.50 21.99
C TYR A 247 -2.84 -3.08 21.65
N ILE A 248 -3.83 -3.96 21.70
CA ILE A 248 -5.23 -3.59 21.47
C ILE A 248 -5.75 -2.58 22.52
N PRO A 249 -5.45 -2.68 23.85
CA PRO A 249 -5.88 -1.69 24.81
C PRO A 249 -5.23 -0.32 24.56
N SER A 250 -6.02 0.78 24.67
CA SER A 250 -5.54 2.13 24.37
C SER A 250 -4.26 2.54 25.10
N PRO A 251 -4.10 2.32 26.41
CA PRO A 251 -2.87 2.75 27.09
C PRO A 251 -1.61 2.04 26.55
N THR A 252 -1.71 0.74 26.25
CA THR A 252 -0.57 -0.03 25.72
C THR A 252 -0.28 0.36 24.26
N PHE A 253 -1.32 0.61 23.47
CA PHE A 253 -1.18 1.08 22.10
C PHE A 253 -0.48 2.43 22.03
N ASP A 254 -0.96 3.40 22.82
CA ASP A 254 -0.41 4.76 22.82
C ASP A 254 1.04 4.78 23.30
N ASN A 255 1.37 4.02 24.32
CA ASN A 255 2.76 3.88 24.78
C ASN A 255 3.66 3.24 23.72
N ALA A 256 3.18 2.18 23.05
CA ALA A 256 3.93 1.49 22.01
C ALA A 256 4.10 2.37 20.76
N ARG A 257 3.07 3.15 20.40
CA ARG A 257 3.17 4.15 19.33
C ARG A 257 4.19 5.25 19.65
N ASN A 258 4.26 5.71 20.89
CA ASN A 258 5.29 6.65 21.33
C ASN A 258 6.69 6.03 21.24
N LEU A 259 6.84 4.76 21.61
CA LEU A 259 8.09 4.04 21.46
C LEU A 259 8.51 3.92 19.98
N LEU A 260 7.59 3.56 19.09
CA LEU A 260 7.84 3.53 17.65
C LEU A 260 8.27 4.91 17.13
N SER A 261 7.57 5.98 17.57
CA SER A 261 7.93 7.34 17.23
C SER A 261 9.33 7.71 17.69
N SER A 262 9.74 7.25 18.89
CA SER A 262 11.12 7.43 19.40
C SER A 262 12.15 6.66 18.56
N GLN A 263 11.83 5.43 18.15
CA GLN A 263 12.72 4.64 17.28
C GLN A 263 12.97 5.34 15.93
N ILE A 264 11.94 5.94 15.34
CA ILE A 264 12.06 6.70 14.09
C ILE A 264 12.89 7.98 14.33
N HIS A 265 12.63 8.69 15.43
CA HIS A 265 13.35 9.91 15.78
C HIS A 265 14.81 9.64 16.14
N GLU A 266 15.12 8.55 16.81
CA GLU A 266 16.46 8.17 17.24
C GLU A 266 17.26 7.43 16.16
N ALA A 267 16.62 7.01 15.06
CA ALA A 267 17.32 6.41 13.95
C ALA A 267 18.46 7.32 13.47
N ARG A 268 19.58 6.72 13.05
CA ARG A 268 20.80 7.42 12.70
C ARG A 268 20.55 8.56 11.73
N GLN A 269 20.75 9.78 12.18
CA GLN A 269 20.54 10.98 11.37
C GLN A 269 21.50 11.03 10.19
N ARG A 270 20.98 11.27 9.00
CA ARG A 270 21.76 11.60 7.82
C ARG A 270 21.40 13.00 7.35
N PRO A 271 22.37 13.88 7.06
CA PRO A 271 22.09 15.24 6.64
C PRO A 271 21.34 15.25 5.29
N MET A 272 20.35 16.11 5.20
CA MET A 272 19.68 16.44 3.94
C MET A 272 20.51 17.38 3.10
N ARG A 273 20.31 17.38 1.80
CA ARG A 273 20.83 18.43 0.94
C ARG A 273 20.09 19.74 1.28
N ARG A 274 20.82 20.82 1.49
CA ARG A 274 20.21 22.14 1.60
C ARG A 274 19.77 22.59 0.22
N ASN A 275 18.47 22.76 0.03
CA ASN A 275 17.90 23.37 -1.15
C ASN A 275 16.91 24.44 -0.68
N ASP A 276 16.87 25.61 -1.33
CA ASP A 276 15.94 26.69 -0.97
C ASP A 276 14.49 26.32 -1.25
N GLU A 277 14.24 25.22 -1.97
CA GLU A 277 12.95 24.65 -2.27
C GLU A 277 12.19 24.05 -1.09
N TRP A 278 12.84 23.91 0.06
CA TRP A 278 12.18 23.47 1.29
C TRP A 278 10.98 24.33 1.69
N LEU A 279 10.87 25.56 1.16
CA LEU A 279 9.70 26.42 1.31
C LEU A 279 8.42 25.82 0.69
N LEU A 280 8.55 24.89 -0.26
CA LEU A 280 7.43 24.15 -0.86
C LEU A 280 6.98 22.96 -0.01
N VAL A 281 7.77 22.58 0.96
CA VAL A 281 7.53 21.43 1.84
C VAL A 281 6.19 21.50 2.59
N PRO A 282 5.71 22.64 3.12
CA PRO A 282 4.37 22.69 3.72
C PRO A 282 3.25 22.28 2.75
N HIS A 283 3.42 22.55 1.46
CA HIS A 283 2.44 22.15 0.43
C HIS A 283 2.57 20.68 0.05
N ALA A 284 3.81 20.17 -0.05
CA ALA A 284 4.06 18.74 -0.20
C ALA A 284 3.46 17.95 0.96
N TYR A 285 3.65 18.45 2.17
CA TYR A 285 3.13 17.91 3.39
C TYR A 285 1.60 17.78 3.39
N GLN A 286 0.86 18.80 2.96
CA GLN A 286 -0.60 18.70 2.83
C GLN A 286 -1.03 17.64 1.81
N GLY A 287 -0.28 17.49 0.71
CA GLY A 287 -0.53 16.46 -0.30
C GLY A 287 -0.30 15.04 0.24
N LEU A 288 0.74 14.82 1.04
CA LEU A 288 1.08 13.52 1.62
C LEU A 288 0.01 12.96 2.58
N PHE A 289 -0.78 13.84 3.20
CA PHE A 289 -1.86 13.43 4.12
C PHE A 289 -3.23 13.32 3.46
N ASN A 290 -3.35 13.71 2.21
CA ASN A 290 -4.56 13.46 1.46
C ASN A 290 -4.52 12.01 0.95
N TYR A 291 -5.44 11.16 1.41
CA TYR A 291 -5.59 9.77 0.96
C TYR A 291 -5.68 9.64 -0.57
N LYS A 292 -6.15 10.67 -1.28
CA LYS A 292 -6.19 10.73 -2.74
C LYS A 292 -4.80 10.88 -3.37
N THR A 293 -3.79 11.21 -2.60
CA THR A 293 -2.40 11.34 -3.08
C THR A 293 -1.73 9.98 -3.18
N VAL A 294 -2.03 9.07 -2.24
CA VAL A 294 -1.55 7.69 -2.30
C VAL A 294 -2.37 6.93 -3.35
N THR A 295 -1.71 6.31 -4.28
CA THR A 295 -2.38 5.45 -5.26
C THR A 295 -2.84 4.17 -4.57
N HIS A 296 -4.07 3.75 -4.86
CA HIS A 296 -4.61 2.49 -4.37
C HIS A 296 -4.78 1.54 -5.56
N ILE A 297 -4.15 0.38 -5.46
CA ILE A 297 -4.04 -0.59 -6.53
C ILE A 297 -4.70 -1.89 -6.10
N LEU A 298 -5.63 -2.39 -6.92
CA LEU A 298 -6.15 -3.73 -6.82
C LEU A 298 -5.42 -4.65 -7.79
N VAL A 299 -5.01 -5.80 -7.30
CA VAL A 299 -4.46 -6.88 -8.11
C VAL A 299 -5.54 -7.95 -8.26
N PRO A 300 -6.19 -8.06 -9.44
CA PRO A 300 -7.27 -9.01 -9.66
C PRO A 300 -6.76 -10.46 -9.71
N ILE A 301 -7.64 -11.42 -9.52
CA ILE A 301 -7.32 -12.84 -9.68
C ILE A 301 -7.06 -13.19 -11.15
N GLY A 302 -7.77 -12.53 -12.05
CA GLY A 302 -7.66 -12.72 -13.49
C GLY A 302 -7.29 -11.42 -14.21
N ASN A 303 -7.76 -11.29 -15.44
CA ASN A 303 -7.56 -10.05 -16.21
C ASN A 303 -8.45 -8.90 -15.73
N GLU A 304 -9.58 -9.23 -15.11
CA GLU A 304 -10.56 -8.29 -14.57
C GLU A 304 -10.95 -8.71 -13.15
N PRO A 305 -11.25 -7.74 -12.26
CA PRO A 305 -11.77 -8.04 -10.94
C PRO A 305 -13.11 -8.74 -11.01
N ILE A 306 -13.32 -9.75 -10.16
CA ILE A 306 -14.63 -10.36 -9.95
C ILE A 306 -15.43 -9.64 -8.85
N ILE A 307 -14.73 -8.94 -7.94
CA ILE A 307 -15.36 -7.98 -7.02
C ILE A 307 -15.52 -6.67 -7.79
N PRO A 308 -16.73 -6.09 -7.87
CA PRO A 308 -16.93 -4.81 -8.54
C PRO A 308 -16.22 -3.67 -7.81
N TRP A 309 -15.27 -3.02 -8.47
CA TRP A 309 -14.50 -1.90 -7.95
C TRP A 309 -14.74 -0.62 -8.75
N PHE A 310 -14.70 0.51 -8.07
CA PHE A 310 -14.50 1.79 -8.72
C PHE A 310 -13.02 1.93 -9.12
N GLY A 311 -12.68 1.45 -10.30
CA GLY A 311 -11.30 1.48 -10.75
C GLY A 311 -11.17 1.37 -12.26
N GLN A 312 -9.99 1.70 -12.74
CA GLN A 312 -9.63 1.61 -14.15
C GLN A 312 -8.52 0.58 -14.34
N PRO A 313 -8.59 -0.26 -15.37
CA PRO A 313 -7.53 -1.20 -15.65
C PRO A 313 -6.25 -0.44 -16.06
N VAL A 314 -5.15 -0.84 -15.47
CA VAL A 314 -3.82 -0.47 -15.92
C VAL A 314 -3.22 -1.72 -16.56
N PRO A 315 -3.26 -1.84 -17.88
CA PRO A 315 -2.82 -3.05 -18.56
C PRO A 315 -1.35 -3.36 -18.26
N ALA A 316 -1.05 -4.62 -18.11
CA ALA A 316 0.33 -5.07 -18.08
C ALA A 316 1.00 -4.75 -19.41
N LEU A 317 2.05 -3.95 -19.36
CA LEU A 317 2.91 -3.70 -20.51
C LEU A 317 4.13 -4.59 -20.37
N SER A 318 4.26 -5.56 -21.27
CA SER A 318 5.51 -6.31 -21.41
C SER A 318 6.51 -5.44 -22.18
N ILE A 319 7.26 -4.63 -21.45
CA ILE A 319 8.36 -3.84 -21.99
C ILE A 319 9.63 -4.26 -21.26
N SER A 320 10.65 -4.65 -22.01
CA SER A 320 11.95 -4.97 -21.44
C SER A 320 12.71 -3.71 -21.00
N SER A 321 13.69 -3.89 -20.11
CA SER A 321 14.60 -2.82 -19.71
C SER A 321 15.22 -2.11 -20.91
N LYS A 322 15.68 -2.86 -21.88
CA LYS A 322 16.34 -2.34 -23.10
C LYS A 322 15.38 -1.50 -23.95
N GLU A 323 14.15 -1.96 -24.14
CA GLU A 323 13.12 -1.23 -24.89
C GLU A 323 12.71 0.05 -24.15
N MET A 324 12.55 -0.01 -22.82
CA MET A 324 12.20 1.14 -22.01
C MET A 324 13.31 2.20 -22.02
N ILE A 325 14.57 1.80 -21.88
CA ILE A 325 15.71 2.72 -22.00
C ILE A 325 15.71 3.41 -23.37
N LYS A 326 15.49 2.65 -24.44
CA LYS A 326 15.37 3.22 -25.79
C LYS A 326 14.22 4.20 -25.92
N LEU A 327 13.04 3.88 -25.37
CA LEU A 327 11.87 4.73 -25.37
C LEU A 327 12.16 6.05 -24.63
N VAL A 328 12.69 5.97 -23.42
CA VAL A 328 12.97 7.11 -22.55
C VAL A 328 14.07 8.00 -23.13
N THR A 329 15.12 7.42 -23.73
CA THR A 329 16.15 8.21 -24.42
C THR A 329 15.61 8.90 -25.65
N GLY A 330 14.66 8.31 -26.36
CA GLY A 330 13.92 8.96 -27.45
C GLY A 330 13.09 10.18 -26.99
N GLN A 331 12.76 10.26 -25.72
CA GLN A 331 12.04 11.39 -25.09
C GLN A 331 12.98 12.47 -24.51
N GLY A 332 14.26 12.41 -24.85
CA GLY A 332 15.25 13.43 -24.46
C GLY A 332 15.99 13.15 -23.15
N TYR A 333 15.84 11.97 -22.58
CA TYR A 333 16.63 11.56 -21.43
C TYR A 333 18.00 11.03 -21.85
N THR A 334 19.00 11.26 -21.03
CA THR A 334 20.37 10.76 -21.20
C THR A 334 20.75 9.81 -20.06
N ILE A 335 21.48 8.75 -20.37
CA ILE A 335 21.99 7.83 -19.35
C ILE A 335 23.05 8.55 -18.53
N VAL A 336 22.92 8.50 -17.19
CA VAL A 336 23.89 9.07 -16.26
C VAL A 336 24.98 8.06 -15.98
N PRO A 337 26.25 8.35 -16.30
CA PRO A 337 27.37 7.45 -16.00
C PRO A 337 27.58 7.29 -14.48
N GLY A 338 27.93 6.09 -14.01
CA GLY A 338 28.47 5.89 -12.66
C GLY A 338 27.60 5.15 -11.65
N GLY A 339 26.58 4.42 -12.08
CA GLY A 339 25.86 3.47 -11.21
C GLY A 339 26.64 2.16 -11.06
N LYS A 340 27.25 1.88 -9.91
CA LYS A 340 27.63 0.51 -9.54
C LYS A 340 26.37 -0.20 -9.05
N GLY A 341 25.62 -0.85 -9.96
CA GLY A 341 24.41 -1.55 -9.57
C GLY A 341 23.60 -2.04 -10.76
N SER A 342 22.61 -2.85 -10.51
CA SER A 342 21.68 -3.45 -11.46
C SER A 342 20.62 -2.46 -12.03
N HIS A 343 20.89 -1.15 -12.02
CA HIS A 343 19.94 -0.12 -12.43
C HIS A 343 20.59 0.92 -13.33
N VAL A 344 19.89 1.29 -14.39
CA VAL A 344 20.25 2.38 -15.29
C VAL A 344 19.51 3.64 -14.86
N LYS A 345 20.27 4.71 -14.61
CA LYS A 345 19.74 6.03 -14.25
C LYS A 345 19.68 6.91 -15.51
N LEU A 346 18.54 7.54 -15.75
CA LEU A 346 18.34 8.44 -16.89
C LEU A 346 17.87 9.81 -16.39
N ARG A 347 18.42 10.87 -16.99
CA ARG A 347 18.12 12.26 -16.62
C ARG A 347 17.80 13.10 -17.85
N ALA A 348 16.82 14.00 -17.70
CA ALA A 348 16.56 15.08 -18.64
C ALA A 348 16.50 16.41 -17.88
N HIS A 349 16.79 17.53 -18.55
CA HIS A 349 16.73 18.84 -17.93
C HIS A 349 15.28 19.21 -17.59
N GLY A 350 15.05 19.65 -16.34
CA GLY A 350 13.71 20.04 -15.86
C GLY A 350 12.70 18.90 -15.74
N ARG A 351 13.15 17.63 -15.76
CA ARG A 351 12.29 16.46 -15.62
C ARG A 351 12.81 15.54 -14.51
N PRO A 352 11.92 14.74 -13.87
CA PRO A 352 12.30 13.76 -12.87
C PRO A 352 13.30 12.74 -13.40
N MET A 353 14.20 12.28 -12.53
CA MET A 353 15.12 11.19 -12.85
C MET A 353 14.37 9.87 -12.96
N ILE A 354 14.68 9.09 -13.99
CA ILE A 354 14.12 7.76 -14.21
C ILE A 354 15.15 6.71 -13.86
N ILE A 355 14.74 5.69 -13.10
CA ILE A 355 15.57 4.55 -12.72
C ILE A 355 14.92 3.28 -13.28
N ILE A 356 15.65 2.57 -14.13
CA ILE A 356 15.19 1.34 -14.79
C ILE A 356 16.09 0.20 -14.34
N PRO A 357 15.54 -0.90 -13.80
CA PRO A 357 16.32 -2.12 -13.53
C PRO A 357 17.00 -2.60 -14.81
N ASP A 358 18.26 -3.00 -14.73
CA ASP A 358 18.99 -3.51 -15.89
C ASP A 358 18.62 -4.97 -16.19
N ASN A 359 18.69 -5.37 -17.47
CA ASN A 359 18.56 -6.75 -17.93
C ASN A 359 17.26 -7.49 -17.52
N ARG A 360 16.10 -6.77 -17.44
CA ARG A 360 14.80 -7.39 -17.25
C ARG A 360 14.10 -7.61 -18.59
N GLU A 361 13.54 -8.81 -18.78
CA GLU A 361 12.73 -9.14 -19.97
C GLU A 361 11.36 -8.45 -19.92
N ALA A 362 10.80 -8.27 -18.71
CA ALA A 362 9.60 -7.49 -18.46
C ALA A 362 9.81 -6.60 -17.22
N LEU A 363 9.41 -5.34 -17.35
CA LEU A 363 9.43 -4.39 -16.23
C LEU A 363 8.16 -4.53 -15.43
N SER A 364 8.28 -4.41 -14.09
CA SER A 364 7.13 -4.40 -13.20
C SER A 364 6.22 -3.20 -13.47
N HIS A 365 4.93 -3.33 -13.15
CA HIS A 365 3.96 -2.23 -13.23
C HIS A 365 4.48 -0.95 -12.55
N ARG A 366 5.16 -1.10 -11.43
CA ARG A 366 5.80 -0.03 -10.70
C ARG A 366 6.78 0.79 -11.55
N VAL A 367 7.69 0.11 -12.23
CA VAL A 367 8.67 0.79 -13.10
C VAL A 367 7.94 1.48 -14.25
N LEU A 368 6.93 0.82 -14.82
CA LEU A 368 6.13 1.39 -15.91
C LEU A 368 5.39 2.65 -15.46
N SER A 369 4.76 2.63 -14.27
CA SER A 369 4.08 3.79 -13.70
C SER A 369 5.04 4.93 -13.39
N SER A 370 6.20 4.63 -12.81
CA SER A 370 7.26 5.61 -12.55
C SER A 370 7.72 6.30 -13.83
N VAL A 371 7.96 5.54 -14.89
CA VAL A 371 8.36 6.08 -16.19
C VAL A 371 7.23 6.90 -16.82
N ALA A 372 6.00 6.42 -16.79
CA ALA A 372 4.85 7.13 -17.33
C ALA A 372 4.70 8.51 -16.66
N THR A 373 4.79 8.55 -15.35
CA THR A 373 4.69 9.80 -14.58
C THR A 373 5.84 10.75 -14.90
N ALA A 374 7.07 10.25 -14.99
CA ALA A 374 8.23 11.07 -15.34
C ALA A 374 8.16 11.63 -16.77
N LEU A 375 7.37 11.01 -17.65
CA LEU A 375 7.07 11.45 -19.01
C LEU A 375 5.78 12.28 -19.12
N ASP A 376 5.17 12.68 -17.99
CA ASP A 376 3.88 13.40 -17.92
C ASP A 376 2.71 12.63 -18.58
N LEU A 377 2.75 11.31 -18.57
CA LEU A 377 1.69 10.46 -19.09
C LEU A 377 0.67 10.14 -18.00
N SER A 378 -0.60 10.06 -18.39
CA SER A 378 -1.72 9.81 -17.45
C SER A 378 -1.72 8.42 -16.82
N SER A 379 -1.04 7.45 -17.44
CA SER A 379 -0.98 6.06 -16.96
C SER A 379 0.16 5.28 -17.60
N ALA A 380 0.53 4.14 -17.01
CA ALA A 380 1.48 3.20 -17.59
C ALA A 380 1.05 2.70 -18.99
N SER A 381 -0.26 2.53 -19.23
CA SER A 381 -0.79 2.14 -20.54
C SER A 381 -0.51 3.18 -21.64
N ALA A 382 -0.40 4.45 -21.29
CA ALA A 382 -0.07 5.50 -22.26
C ALA A 382 1.36 5.38 -22.81
N LEU A 383 2.24 4.60 -22.17
CA LEU A 383 3.57 4.26 -22.73
C LEU A 383 3.50 3.53 -24.07
N VAL A 384 2.39 2.82 -24.35
CA VAL A 384 2.15 2.17 -25.64
C VAL A 384 2.09 3.19 -26.78
N SER A 385 1.46 4.34 -26.55
CA SER A 385 1.33 5.41 -27.55
C SER A 385 2.67 6.09 -27.85
N VAL A 386 3.58 6.11 -26.87
CA VAL A 386 4.92 6.71 -27.02
C VAL A 386 5.90 5.73 -27.68
N ARG A 387 5.60 4.42 -27.65
CA ARG A 387 6.40 3.36 -28.25
C ARG A 387 6.35 3.38 -29.81
N ARG A 388 5.35 4.01 -30.38
CA ARG A 388 5.19 4.15 -31.85
C ARG A 388 5.97 5.34 -32.38
#